data_a55bf5edc9a4017b497e97822953b864
#
_entry.id   a55bf5edc9a4017b497e97822953b864
#
_cell.length_a   1.000
_cell.length_b   1.000
_cell.length_c   1.000
_cell.angle_alpha   90.00
_cell.angle_beta   90.00
_cell.angle_gamma   90.00
#
_symmetry.space_group_name_H-M   'P 1'
#
loop_
_entity.id
_entity.type
_entity.pdbx_description
1 polymer ?
#
loop_
_entity_poly.entity_id
_entity_poly.type
_entity_poly.pdbx_seq_one_letter_code
_entity_poly.pdbx_strand_id
1 'polypeptide(L)'
;MAKPIITLNGLKIVIMLGMLVVILSGIRFAADIIVPFILALFIAVVLNPVVQRMTRCRIPRVIAVSLLIVIIVMLMVLLLAYLGTSLNELARTLPQYRSSLVIPLQRIEPWLQRAGIGVSVDELAKYIDPNAAMTLVTNLLTQLSNAMSSIFLLLLTVVFMLLEVPQLPEKLQQMMSRPVEGMAAIQRALDSVSHYLVLKTAISIVTGLVAWGMLAALDVRFAFVWGLLAFALNYIPNIGSVLAALPPIIQVLVFNGFYDALLVLAGYLLINLVFGNILEPRIMGRGLGLSTLVVFLSLIFWGWLLGPVSMLLSVPLTIIVKIALEQTTGGQSIAVLLSDLNKR
;
A
#
# COMPACT_ATOMS: atom_id res chain seq x y z
N MET A 1 59.67 -11.75 0.72
CA MET A 1 58.66 -11.29 -0.30
C MET A 1 57.27 -11.60 0.22
N ALA A 2 56.59 -10.63 0.81
CA ALA A 2 55.23 -10.77 1.32
C ALA A 2 54.22 -10.65 0.13
N LYS A 3 53.46 -11.71 -0.10
CA LYS A 3 52.38 -11.69 -1.13
C LYS A 3 51.28 -10.72 -0.67
N PRO A 4 50.80 -9.84 -1.53
CA PRO A 4 49.69 -8.95 -1.20
C PRO A 4 48.37 -9.72 -1.18
N ILE A 5 47.97 -10.23 -0.03
CA ILE A 5 46.70 -10.96 0.18
C ILE A 5 45.49 -9.98 0.23
N ILE A 6 45.80 -8.68 0.35
CA ILE A 6 44.77 -7.65 0.60
C ILE A 6 44.04 -7.20 -0.67
N THR A 7 44.63 -7.30 -1.85
CA THR A 7 44.06 -6.77 -3.10
C THR A 7 42.93 -7.62 -3.71
N LEU A 8 42.96 -8.95 -3.52
CA LEU A 8 41.95 -9.85 -4.09
C LEU A 8 40.58 -9.74 -3.38
N ASN A 9 40.56 -9.43 -2.08
CA ASN A 9 39.30 -9.27 -1.32
C ASN A 9 38.63 -7.92 -1.65
N GLY A 10 39.40 -6.84 -1.78
CA GLY A 10 38.87 -5.52 -2.19
C GLY A 10 38.26 -5.54 -3.59
N LEU A 11 38.95 -6.14 -4.56
CA LEU A 11 38.43 -6.26 -5.92
C LEU A 11 37.15 -7.11 -5.99
N LYS A 12 37.08 -8.22 -5.24
CA LYS A 12 35.85 -9.03 -5.14
C LYS A 12 34.70 -8.25 -4.57
N ILE A 13 34.91 -7.46 -3.54
CA ILE A 13 33.86 -6.60 -2.94
C ILE A 13 33.37 -5.56 -3.95
N VAL A 14 34.28 -4.89 -4.66
CA VAL A 14 33.90 -3.90 -5.69
C VAL A 14 33.11 -4.55 -6.82
N ILE A 15 33.55 -5.73 -7.31
CA ILE A 15 32.82 -6.46 -8.35
C ILE A 15 31.43 -6.89 -7.86
N MET A 16 31.31 -7.42 -6.63
CA MET A 16 30.03 -7.80 -6.05
C MET A 16 29.07 -6.61 -5.93
N LEU A 17 29.57 -5.45 -5.45
CA LEU A 17 28.78 -4.23 -5.36
C LEU A 17 28.37 -3.71 -6.75
N GLY A 18 29.30 -3.76 -7.71
CA GLY A 18 28.99 -3.40 -9.10
C GLY A 18 27.92 -4.29 -9.71
N MET A 19 28.04 -5.61 -9.54
CA MET A 19 27.01 -6.57 -10.00
C MET A 19 25.66 -6.34 -9.29
N LEU A 20 25.68 -6.06 -8.00
CA LEU A 20 24.44 -5.74 -7.26
C LEU A 20 23.75 -4.49 -7.83
N VAL A 21 24.50 -3.42 -8.11
CA VAL A 21 23.96 -2.21 -8.73
C VAL A 21 23.37 -2.50 -10.10
N VAL A 22 24.06 -3.29 -10.94
CA VAL A 22 23.54 -3.68 -12.26
C VAL A 22 22.24 -4.48 -12.13
N ILE A 23 22.18 -5.46 -11.23
CA ILE A 23 20.96 -6.27 -10.97
C ILE A 23 19.81 -5.38 -10.50
N LEU A 24 20.04 -4.51 -9.51
CA LEU A 24 19.00 -3.61 -8.99
C LEU A 24 18.53 -2.61 -10.07
N SER A 25 19.44 -2.09 -10.89
CA SER A 25 19.09 -1.22 -12.01
C SER A 25 18.26 -1.96 -13.07
N GLY A 26 18.60 -3.22 -13.38
CA GLY A 26 17.84 -4.09 -14.27
C GLY A 26 16.42 -4.37 -13.74
N ILE A 27 16.29 -4.67 -12.45
CA ILE A 27 14.99 -4.86 -11.79
C ILE A 27 14.17 -3.58 -11.84
N ARG A 28 14.78 -2.43 -11.55
CA ARG A 28 14.12 -1.13 -11.61
C ARG A 28 13.65 -0.77 -13.02
N PHE A 29 14.44 -1.08 -14.03
CA PHE A 29 14.08 -0.88 -15.44
C PHE A 29 12.89 -1.76 -15.85
N ALA A 30 12.81 -2.98 -15.32
CA ALA A 30 11.72 -3.93 -15.58
C ALA A 30 10.54 -3.76 -14.61
N ALA A 31 10.53 -2.74 -13.72
CA ALA A 31 9.52 -2.56 -12.68
C ALA A 31 8.09 -2.50 -13.23
N ASP A 32 7.87 -1.83 -14.36
CA ASP A 32 6.55 -1.71 -15.00
C ASP A 32 5.94 -3.06 -15.39
N ILE A 33 6.78 -4.07 -15.62
CA ILE A 33 6.34 -5.45 -15.91
C ILE A 33 6.28 -6.26 -14.61
N ILE A 34 7.28 -6.15 -13.76
CA ILE A 34 7.42 -6.95 -12.53
C ILE A 34 6.33 -6.63 -11.51
N VAL A 35 6.00 -5.33 -11.33
CA VAL A 35 5.05 -4.89 -10.29
C VAL A 35 3.65 -5.45 -10.49
N PRO A 36 3.03 -5.41 -11.70
CA PRO A 36 1.73 -6.04 -11.93
C PRO A 36 1.73 -7.54 -11.65
N PHE A 37 2.82 -8.27 -12.00
CA PHE A 37 2.94 -9.71 -11.72
C PHE A 37 3.01 -9.99 -10.22
N ILE A 38 3.84 -9.25 -9.48
CA ILE A 38 3.95 -9.40 -8.03
C ILE A 38 2.62 -9.06 -7.37
N LEU A 39 1.97 -7.96 -7.78
CA LEU A 39 0.67 -7.55 -7.24
C LEU A 39 -0.39 -8.62 -7.52
N ALA A 40 -0.43 -9.18 -8.75
CA ALA A 40 -1.33 -10.26 -9.10
C ALA A 40 -1.10 -11.52 -8.25
N LEU A 41 0.18 -11.87 -8.00
CA LEU A 41 0.53 -12.98 -7.11
C LEU A 41 0.00 -12.78 -5.70
N PHE A 42 0.17 -11.59 -5.11
CA PHE A 42 -0.32 -11.30 -3.78
C PHE A 42 -1.84 -11.26 -3.70
N ILE A 43 -2.51 -10.70 -4.72
CA ILE A 43 -3.98 -10.74 -4.81
C ILE A 43 -4.44 -12.20 -4.92
N ALA A 44 -3.80 -13.03 -5.74
CA ALA A 44 -4.13 -14.45 -5.86
C ALA A 44 -3.93 -15.19 -4.52
N VAL A 45 -2.88 -14.88 -3.77
CA VAL A 45 -2.63 -15.45 -2.43
C VAL A 45 -3.75 -15.06 -1.44
N VAL A 46 -4.20 -13.79 -1.45
CA VAL A 46 -5.31 -13.31 -0.60
C VAL A 46 -6.65 -13.96 -0.99
N LEU A 47 -6.89 -14.14 -2.28
CA LEU A 47 -8.16 -14.67 -2.79
C LEU A 47 -8.23 -16.20 -2.73
N ASN A 48 -7.08 -16.90 -2.72
CA ASN A 48 -7.03 -18.36 -2.73
C ASN A 48 -7.81 -19.04 -1.58
N PRO A 49 -7.79 -18.56 -0.32
CA PRO A 49 -8.64 -19.12 0.75
C PRO A 49 -10.15 -19.06 0.43
N VAL A 50 -10.60 -17.99 -0.24
CA VAL A 50 -11.99 -17.82 -0.66
C VAL A 50 -12.33 -18.86 -1.74
N VAL A 51 -11.49 -18.99 -2.76
CA VAL A 51 -11.64 -20.01 -3.81
C VAL A 51 -11.64 -21.42 -3.20
N GLN A 52 -10.73 -21.70 -2.25
CA GLN A 52 -10.70 -23.01 -1.57
C GLN A 52 -11.98 -23.30 -0.78
N ARG A 53 -12.58 -22.30 -0.12
CA ARG A 53 -13.87 -22.47 0.56
C ARG A 53 -14.98 -22.80 -0.42
N MET A 54 -15.02 -22.09 -1.57
CA MET A 54 -16.02 -22.36 -2.61
C MET A 54 -15.85 -23.75 -3.22
N THR A 55 -14.63 -24.21 -3.46
CA THR A 55 -14.35 -25.56 -3.98
C THR A 55 -14.72 -26.66 -2.99
N ARG A 56 -14.55 -26.41 -1.68
CA ARG A 56 -15.06 -27.33 -0.62
C ARG A 56 -16.58 -27.47 -0.64
N CYS A 57 -17.30 -26.44 -1.11
CA CYS A 57 -18.75 -26.48 -1.34
C CYS A 57 -19.13 -27.14 -2.67
N ARG A 58 -18.24 -27.95 -3.28
CA ARG A 58 -18.44 -28.68 -4.56
C ARG A 58 -18.54 -27.78 -5.80
N ILE A 59 -18.15 -26.52 -5.72
CA ILE A 59 -18.09 -25.64 -6.90
C ILE A 59 -16.78 -25.93 -7.64
N PRO A 60 -16.79 -26.24 -8.95
CA PRO A 60 -15.59 -26.41 -9.74
C PRO A 60 -14.69 -25.16 -9.65
N ARG A 61 -13.38 -25.36 -9.57
CA ARG A 61 -12.40 -24.26 -9.36
C ARG A 61 -12.54 -23.14 -10.39
N VAL A 62 -12.73 -23.52 -11.67
CA VAL A 62 -12.90 -22.54 -12.76
C VAL A 62 -14.12 -21.66 -12.48
N ILE A 63 -15.24 -22.24 -12.09
CA ILE A 63 -16.48 -21.49 -11.78
C ILE A 63 -16.27 -20.60 -10.53
N ALA A 64 -15.60 -21.11 -9.50
CA ALA A 64 -15.30 -20.35 -8.30
C ALA A 64 -14.43 -19.11 -8.60
N VAL A 65 -13.38 -19.28 -9.40
CA VAL A 65 -12.50 -18.18 -9.83
C VAL A 65 -13.26 -17.19 -10.71
N SER A 66 -14.02 -17.66 -11.72
CA SER A 66 -14.80 -16.80 -12.60
C SER A 66 -15.83 -15.97 -11.83
N LEU A 67 -16.57 -16.61 -10.91
CA LEU A 67 -17.57 -15.90 -10.08
C LEU A 67 -16.91 -14.83 -9.19
N LEU A 68 -15.79 -15.17 -8.56
CA LEU A 68 -15.04 -14.25 -7.72
C LEU A 68 -14.55 -13.04 -8.52
N ILE A 69 -14.00 -13.26 -9.71
CA ILE A 69 -13.53 -12.19 -10.59
C ILE A 69 -14.70 -11.32 -11.08
N VAL A 70 -15.84 -11.91 -11.45
CA VAL A 70 -17.03 -11.14 -11.84
C VAL A 70 -17.49 -10.24 -10.69
N ILE A 71 -17.50 -10.75 -9.46
CA ILE A 71 -17.85 -9.95 -8.27
C ILE A 71 -16.85 -8.80 -8.09
N ILE A 72 -15.55 -9.06 -8.20
CA ILE A 72 -14.51 -8.03 -8.05
C ILE A 72 -14.64 -6.96 -9.15
N VAL A 73 -14.83 -7.36 -10.40
CA VAL A 73 -15.04 -6.43 -11.52
C VAL A 73 -16.29 -5.59 -11.31
N MET A 74 -17.39 -6.21 -10.91
CA MET A 74 -18.64 -5.49 -10.61
C MET A 74 -18.44 -4.46 -9.49
N LEU A 75 -17.81 -4.86 -8.38
CA LEU A 75 -17.49 -3.94 -7.28
C LEU A 75 -16.59 -2.79 -7.74
N MET A 76 -15.58 -3.09 -8.56
CA MET A 76 -14.70 -2.07 -9.12
C MET A 76 -15.43 -1.09 -10.03
N VAL A 77 -16.29 -1.57 -10.93
CA VAL A 77 -17.09 -0.71 -11.82
C VAL A 77 -18.00 0.21 -11.00
N LEU A 78 -18.69 -0.32 -10.00
CA LEU A 78 -19.52 0.48 -9.08
C LEU A 78 -18.69 1.52 -8.32
N LEU A 79 -17.52 1.12 -7.84
CA LEU A 79 -16.60 2.02 -7.14
C LEU A 79 -16.11 3.15 -8.05
N LEU A 80 -15.67 2.81 -9.25
CA LEU A 80 -15.18 3.79 -10.23
C LEU A 80 -16.29 4.75 -10.69
N ALA A 81 -17.51 4.24 -10.88
CA ALA A 81 -18.68 5.07 -11.18
C ALA A 81 -18.95 6.06 -10.04
N TYR A 82 -18.93 5.60 -8.79
CA TYR A 82 -19.11 6.45 -7.61
C TYR A 82 -17.98 7.48 -7.47
N LEU A 83 -16.72 7.08 -7.63
CA LEU A 83 -15.58 8.00 -7.62
C LEU A 83 -15.68 9.04 -8.72
N GLY A 84 -16.04 8.63 -9.93
CA GLY A 84 -16.22 9.54 -11.07
C GLY A 84 -17.31 10.59 -10.82
N THR A 85 -18.46 10.18 -10.26
CA THR A 85 -19.53 11.14 -9.90
C THR A 85 -19.09 12.08 -8.78
N SER A 86 -18.41 11.56 -7.75
CA SER A 86 -17.89 12.35 -6.62
C SER A 86 -16.84 13.38 -7.06
N LEU A 87 -15.91 12.98 -7.95
CA LEU A 87 -14.91 13.89 -8.50
C LEU A 87 -15.52 14.96 -9.40
N ASN A 88 -16.51 14.60 -10.22
CA ASN A 88 -17.24 15.58 -11.03
C ASN A 88 -18.03 16.59 -10.17
N GLU A 89 -18.65 16.13 -9.08
CA GLU A 89 -19.32 17.00 -8.13
C GLU A 89 -18.31 17.95 -7.46
N LEU A 90 -17.16 17.43 -7.02
CA LEU A 90 -16.07 18.22 -6.47
C LEU A 90 -15.61 19.29 -7.49
N ALA A 91 -15.38 18.90 -8.76
CA ALA A 91 -14.98 19.82 -9.82
C ALA A 91 -15.98 20.96 -10.03
N ARG A 92 -17.28 20.68 -9.99
CA ARG A 92 -18.36 21.68 -10.17
C ARG A 92 -18.51 22.62 -8.96
N THR A 93 -18.24 22.13 -7.77
CA THR A 93 -18.42 22.90 -6.53
C THR A 93 -17.18 23.74 -6.19
N LEU A 94 -15.99 23.31 -6.58
CA LEU A 94 -14.73 24.01 -6.29
C LEU A 94 -14.72 25.51 -6.69
N PRO A 95 -15.20 25.92 -7.91
CA PRO A 95 -15.24 27.34 -8.29
C PRO A 95 -16.14 28.21 -7.39
N GLN A 96 -17.21 27.63 -6.85
CA GLN A 96 -18.17 28.35 -6.00
C GLN A 96 -17.59 28.62 -4.60
N TYR A 97 -16.59 27.86 -4.18
CA TYR A 97 -15.96 28.00 -2.86
C TYR A 97 -14.83 29.04 -2.79
N ARG A 98 -14.42 29.61 -3.94
CA ARG A 98 -13.42 30.68 -3.92
C ARG A 98 -13.86 31.87 -3.05
N SER A 99 -15.13 32.24 -3.10
CA SER A 99 -15.71 33.27 -2.25
C SER A 99 -15.81 32.86 -0.79
N SER A 100 -16.02 31.57 -0.50
CA SER A 100 -16.15 31.04 0.86
C SER A 100 -14.81 30.85 1.56
N LEU A 101 -13.70 30.72 0.82
CA LEU A 101 -12.34 30.59 1.39
C LEU A 101 -11.78 31.93 1.87
N VAL A 102 -12.17 33.04 1.25
CA VAL A 102 -11.67 34.37 1.64
C VAL A 102 -12.15 34.74 3.06
N ILE A 103 -13.38 34.38 3.44
CA ILE A 103 -13.99 34.75 4.74
C ILE A 103 -13.28 34.12 5.94
N PRO A 104 -12.98 32.79 6.00
CA PRO A 104 -12.20 32.19 7.08
C PRO A 104 -10.76 32.69 7.13
N LEU A 105 -10.12 32.91 5.98
CA LEU A 105 -8.77 33.45 5.90
C LEU A 105 -8.69 34.86 6.48
N GLN A 106 -9.67 35.72 6.20
CA GLN A 106 -9.78 37.05 6.80
C GLN A 106 -9.95 37.01 8.34
N ARG A 107 -10.56 35.95 8.90
CA ARG A 107 -10.65 35.78 10.37
C ARG A 107 -9.34 35.35 11.01
N ILE A 108 -8.48 34.66 10.28
CA ILE A 108 -7.18 34.18 10.77
C ILE A 108 -6.09 35.25 10.59
N GLU A 109 -6.23 36.18 9.65
CA GLU A 109 -5.27 37.25 9.36
C GLU A 109 -4.83 38.05 10.59
N PRO A 110 -5.71 38.49 11.51
CA PRO A 110 -5.29 39.22 12.72
C PRO A 110 -4.44 38.33 13.67
N TRP A 111 -4.64 37.01 13.65
CA TRP A 111 -3.87 36.06 14.43
C TRP A 111 -2.49 35.80 13.82
N LEU A 112 -2.38 35.68 12.51
CA LEU A 112 -1.13 35.51 11.78
C LEU A 112 -0.25 36.74 11.89
N GLN A 113 -0.84 37.94 11.78
CA GLN A 113 -0.13 39.20 11.99
C GLN A 113 0.40 39.36 13.41
N ARG A 114 -0.36 38.94 14.46
CA ARG A 114 0.09 38.90 15.85
C ARG A 114 1.22 37.90 16.10
N ALA A 115 1.24 36.80 15.32
CA ALA A 115 2.31 35.80 15.39
C ALA A 115 3.56 36.19 14.61
N GLY A 116 3.61 37.42 14.03
CA GLY A 116 4.76 37.88 13.25
C GLY A 116 4.89 37.29 11.85
N ILE A 117 3.85 36.60 11.37
CA ILE A 117 3.80 36.01 10.05
C ILE A 117 3.12 37.03 9.12
N GLY A 118 3.92 37.82 8.41
CA GLY A 118 3.47 38.91 7.50
C GLY A 118 2.89 38.41 6.17
N VAL A 119 2.02 37.39 6.18
CA VAL A 119 1.37 36.89 4.97
C VAL A 119 -0.01 37.50 4.86
N SER A 120 -0.28 38.25 3.79
CA SER A 120 -1.60 38.81 3.52
C SER A 120 -2.54 37.75 2.93
N VAL A 121 -3.84 37.83 3.28
CA VAL A 121 -4.87 36.93 2.77
C VAL A 121 -4.95 36.99 1.25
N ASP A 122 -4.70 38.16 0.64
CA ASP A 122 -4.66 38.35 -0.80
C ASP A 122 -3.49 37.60 -1.48
N GLU A 123 -2.36 37.45 -0.79
CA GLU A 123 -1.24 36.61 -1.27
C GLU A 123 -1.59 35.14 -1.19
N LEU A 124 -2.18 34.66 -0.06
CA LEU A 124 -2.65 33.29 0.08
C LEU A 124 -3.74 32.95 -0.95
N ALA A 125 -4.66 33.86 -1.20
CA ALA A 125 -5.72 33.69 -2.21
C ALA A 125 -5.18 33.58 -3.65
N LYS A 126 -4.01 34.14 -3.97
CA LYS A 126 -3.34 33.99 -5.27
C LYS A 126 -2.76 32.57 -5.46
N TYR A 127 -2.37 31.91 -4.38
CA TYR A 127 -1.87 30.51 -4.44
C TYR A 127 -3.01 29.49 -4.52
N ILE A 128 -4.24 29.88 -4.18
CA ILE A 128 -5.43 29.03 -4.34
C ILE A 128 -5.98 29.28 -5.76
N ASP A 129 -5.30 28.72 -6.76
CA ASP A 129 -5.75 28.76 -8.15
C ASP A 129 -6.84 27.70 -8.38
N PRO A 130 -8.08 28.09 -8.71
CA PRO A 130 -9.14 27.13 -9.07
C PRO A 130 -8.74 26.22 -10.25
N ASN A 131 -7.87 26.72 -11.14
CA ASN A 131 -7.37 25.94 -12.27
C ASN A 131 -6.41 24.83 -11.82
N ALA A 132 -5.60 25.07 -10.78
CA ALA A 132 -4.74 24.04 -10.19
C ALA A 132 -5.58 22.90 -9.59
N ALA A 133 -6.68 23.23 -8.90
CA ALA A 133 -7.61 22.24 -8.36
C ALA A 133 -8.33 21.48 -9.47
N MET A 134 -8.76 22.18 -10.53
CA MET A 134 -9.36 21.56 -11.72
C MET A 134 -8.38 20.64 -12.45
N THR A 135 -7.11 21.06 -12.55
CA THR A 135 -6.02 20.26 -13.11
C THR A 135 -5.79 18.99 -12.27
N LEU A 136 -5.83 19.08 -10.94
CA LEU A 136 -5.74 17.92 -10.06
C LEU A 136 -6.89 16.94 -10.29
N VAL A 137 -8.13 17.41 -10.36
CA VAL A 137 -9.30 16.56 -10.66
C VAL A 137 -9.19 15.90 -12.03
N THR A 138 -8.80 16.66 -13.05
CA THR A 138 -8.61 16.13 -14.41
C THR A 138 -7.49 15.09 -14.45
N ASN A 139 -6.39 15.34 -13.76
CA ASN A 139 -5.30 14.38 -13.64
C ASN A 139 -5.74 13.10 -12.91
N LEU A 140 -6.52 13.21 -11.83
CA LEU A 140 -7.08 12.07 -11.13
C LEU A 140 -8.02 11.25 -12.02
N LEU A 141 -8.90 11.89 -12.78
CA LEU A 141 -9.79 11.21 -13.74
C LEU A 141 -8.99 10.51 -14.85
N THR A 142 -7.94 11.15 -15.37
CA THR A 142 -7.06 10.56 -16.37
C THR A 142 -6.30 9.35 -15.80
N GLN A 143 -5.77 9.47 -14.58
CA GLN A 143 -5.11 8.36 -13.92
C GLN A 143 -6.08 7.21 -13.62
N LEU A 144 -7.32 7.52 -13.28
CA LEU A 144 -8.36 6.51 -13.09
C LEU A 144 -8.64 5.73 -14.39
N SER A 145 -8.72 6.43 -15.52
CA SER A 145 -8.89 5.82 -16.84
C SER A 145 -7.70 4.94 -17.24
N ASN A 146 -6.48 5.41 -16.99
CA ASN A 146 -5.26 4.64 -17.26
C ASN A 146 -5.16 3.40 -16.36
N ALA A 147 -5.57 3.53 -15.10
CA ALA A 147 -5.62 2.41 -14.16
C ALA A 147 -6.56 1.29 -14.64
N MET A 148 -7.67 1.62 -15.32
CA MET A 148 -8.60 0.60 -15.82
C MET A 148 -7.94 -0.38 -16.80
N SER A 149 -7.10 0.12 -17.73
CA SER A 149 -6.36 -0.77 -18.66
C SER A 149 -5.38 -1.67 -17.92
N SER A 150 -4.66 -1.13 -16.94
CA SER A 150 -3.70 -1.89 -16.11
C SER A 150 -4.40 -2.93 -15.25
N ILE A 151 -5.59 -2.60 -14.75
CA ILE A 151 -6.41 -3.48 -13.91
C ILE A 151 -6.92 -4.69 -14.70
N PHE A 152 -7.29 -4.54 -15.97
CA PHE A 152 -7.71 -5.66 -16.80
C PHE A 152 -6.58 -6.72 -16.93
N LEU A 153 -5.37 -6.27 -17.28
CA LEU A 153 -4.21 -7.17 -17.36
C LEU A 153 -3.87 -7.78 -15.98
N LEU A 154 -3.98 -7.01 -14.91
CA LEU A 154 -3.78 -7.49 -13.55
C LEU A 154 -4.77 -8.60 -13.19
N LEU A 155 -6.07 -8.38 -13.41
CA LEU A 155 -7.10 -9.37 -13.12
C LEU A 155 -6.96 -10.62 -13.98
N LEU A 156 -6.63 -10.46 -15.26
CA LEU A 156 -6.33 -11.59 -16.13
C LEU A 156 -5.17 -12.43 -15.57
N THR A 157 -4.10 -11.77 -15.14
CA THR A 157 -2.96 -12.44 -14.51
C THR A 157 -3.35 -13.13 -13.21
N VAL A 158 -4.20 -12.49 -12.37
CA VAL A 158 -4.75 -13.11 -11.14
C VAL A 158 -5.53 -14.38 -11.46
N VAL A 159 -6.37 -14.36 -12.51
CA VAL A 159 -7.13 -15.56 -12.95
C VAL A 159 -6.18 -16.70 -13.26
N PHE A 160 -5.17 -16.45 -14.12
CA PHE A 160 -4.20 -17.49 -14.48
C PHE A 160 -3.44 -18.00 -13.25
N MET A 161 -2.99 -17.12 -12.37
CA MET A 161 -2.31 -17.51 -11.14
C MET A 161 -3.22 -18.36 -10.23
N LEU A 162 -4.49 -17.97 -10.03
CA LEU A 162 -5.43 -18.76 -9.24
C LEU A 162 -5.71 -20.14 -9.83
N LEU A 163 -5.72 -20.28 -11.14
CA LEU A 163 -5.91 -21.58 -11.82
C LEU A 163 -4.66 -22.46 -11.73
N GLU A 164 -3.45 -21.85 -11.74
CA GLU A 164 -2.16 -22.54 -11.73
C GLU A 164 -1.69 -22.97 -10.33
N VAL A 165 -2.10 -22.26 -9.27
CA VAL A 165 -1.68 -22.50 -7.87
C VAL A 165 -1.70 -23.99 -7.45
N PRO A 166 -2.68 -24.86 -7.82
CA PRO A 166 -2.66 -26.26 -7.41
C PRO A 166 -1.52 -27.09 -7.98
N GLN A 167 -1.01 -26.71 -9.17
CA GLN A 167 0.04 -27.44 -9.88
C GLN A 167 1.45 -26.98 -9.48
N LEU A 168 1.57 -25.80 -8.88
CA LEU A 168 2.87 -25.21 -8.49
C LEU A 168 3.69 -26.13 -7.58
N PRO A 169 3.14 -26.78 -6.53
CA PRO A 169 3.93 -27.65 -5.66
C PRO A 169 4.58 -28.81 -6.39
N GLU A 170 3.87 -29.48 -7.31
CA GLU A 170 4.37 -30.60 -8.09
C GLU A 170 5.48 -30.17 -9.06
N LYS A 171 5.28 -29.04 -9.77
CA LYS A 171 6.28 -28.48 -10.69
C LYS A 171 7.56 -28.07 -9.95
N LEU A 172 7.42 -27.43 -8.78
CA LEU A 172 8.56 -27.00 -7.99
C LEU A 172 9.34 -28.17 -7.39
N GLN A 173 8.67 -29.25 -6.95
CA GLN A 173 9.33 -30.47 -6.47
C GLN A 173 10.22 -31.10 -7.52
N GLN A 174 9.77 -31.14 -8.78
CA GLN A 174 10.54 -31.71 -9.90
C GLN A 174 11.79 -30.89 -10.26
N MET A 175 11.81 -29.58 -9.95
CA MET A 175 12.92 -28.68 -10.27
C MET A 175 14.00 -28.62 -9.18
N MET A 176 13.71 -29.07 -7.97
CA MET A 176 14.60 -28.88 -6.81
C MET A 176 15.56 -30.04 -6.60
N SER A 177 16.84 -29.74 -6.38
CA SER A 177 17.85 -30.73 -5.98
C SER A 177 17.62 -31.28 -4.57
N ARG A 178 16.98 -30.50 -3.68
CA ARG A 178 16.56 -30.87 -2.33
C ARG A 178 15.08 -30.56 -2.11
N PRO A 179 14.17 -31.38 -2.65
CA PRO A 179 12.75 -31.03 -2.75
C PRO A 179 12.07 -30.87 -1.37
N VAL A 180 12.49 -31.63 -0.37
CA VAL A 180 11.88 -31.60 0.98
C VAL A 180 12.18 -30.27 1.70
N GLU A 181 13.44 -29.85 1.76
CA GLU A 181 13.86 -28.62 2.44
C GLU A 181 13.37 -27.36 1.70
N GLY A 182 13.54 -27.36 0.36
CA GLY A 182 13.11 -26.25 -0.48
C GLY A 182 11.59 -26.04 -0.46
N MET A 183 10.81 -27.13 -0.52
CA MET A 183 9.35 -27.05 -0.45
C MET A 183 8.87 -26.56 0.92
N ALA A 184 9.50 -27.00 2.01
CA ALA A 184 9.18 -26.50 3.36
C ALA A 184 9.46 -25.00 3.50
N ALA A 185 10.51 -24.47 2.85
CA ALA A 185 10.78 -23.04 2.84
C ALA A 185 9.74 -22.25 2.04
N ILE A 186 9.38 -22.73 0.85
CA ILE A 186 8.35 -22.11 0.01
C ILE A 186 7.01 -22.11 0.75
N GLN A 187 6.62 -23.24 1.35
CA GLN A 187 5.37 -23.33 2.10
C GLN A 187 5.36 -22.34 3.26
N ARG A 188 6.43 -22.23 4.04
CA ARG A 188 6.57 -21.23 5.11
C ARG A 188 6.45 -19.80 4.59
N ALA A 189 7.06 -19.50 3.43
CA ALA A 189 6.94 -18.18 2.82
C ALA A 189 5.50 -17.86 2.41
N LEU A 190 4.84 -18.80 1.72
CA LEU A 190 3.45 -18.64 1.29
C LEU A 190 2.50 -18.49 2.49
N ASP A 191 2.65 -19.31 3.53
CA ASP A 191 1.82 -19.26 4.72
C ASP A 191 2.02 -17.93 5.47
N SER A 192 3.27 -17.49 5.65
CA SER A 192 3.59 -16.22 6.31
C SER A 192 3.03 -15.02 5.55
N VAL A 193 3.23 -14.99 4.24
CA VAL A 193 2.73 -13.91 3.36
C VAL A 193 1.21 -13.93 3.30
N SER A 194 0.59 -15.10 3.13
CA SER A 194 -0.87 -15.24 3.12
C SER A 194 -1.49 -14.77 4.43
N HIS A 195 -0.96 -15.23 5.55
CA HIS A 195 -1.42 -14.81 6.88
C HIS A 195 -1.33 -13.31 7.07
N TYR A 196 -0.17 -12.71 6.73
CA TYR A 196 0.02 -11.26 6.79
C TYR A 196 -1.00 -10.52 5.92
N LEU A 197 -1.12 -10.91 4.64
CA LEU A 197 -1.99 -10.21 3.70
C LEU A 197 -3.46 -10.31 4.07
N VAL A 198 -3.94 -11.47 4.51
CA VAL A 198 -5.33 -11.67 4.95
C VAL A 198 -5.63 -10.82 6.18
N LEU A 199 -4.76 -10.83 7.18
CA LEU A 199 -4.93 -10.00 8.37
C LEU A 199 -4.85 -8.50 8.04
N LYS A 200 -3.88 -8.10 7.23
CA LYS A 200 -3.73 -6.69 6.81
C LYS A 200 -4.96 -6.21 6.04
N THR A 201 -5.48 -7.05 5.15
CA THR A 201 -6.72 -6.75 4.41
C THR A 201 -7.90 -6.57 5.36
N ALA A 202 -8.08 -7.49 6.31
CA ALA A 202 -9.17 -7.41 7.29
C ALA A 202 -9.08 -6.14 8.15
N ILE A 203 -7.89 -5.83 8.68
CA ILE A 203 -7.65 -4.62 9.47
C ILE A 203 -7.89 -3.37 8.61
N SER A 204 -7.40 -3.35 7.37
CA SER A 204 -7.58 -2.22 6.45
C SER A 204 -9.06 -1.98 6.13
N ILE A 205 -9.84 -3.04 5.90
CA ILE A 205 -11.30 -2.93 5.68
C ILE A 205 -11.96 -2.28 6.91
N VAL A 206 -11.66 -2.77 8.11
CA VAL A 206 -12.25 -2.21 9.34
C VAL A 206 -11.81 -0.77 9.53
N THR A 207 -10.54 -0.44 9.33
CA THR A 207 -10.00 0.93 9.42
C THR A 207 -10.71 1.87 8.43
N GLY A 208 -10.87 1.44 7.18
CA GLY A 208 -11.57 2.21 6.15
C GLY A 208 -13.05 2.42 6.46
N LEU A 209 -13.75 1.38 6.96
CA LEU A 209 -15.15 1.49 7.37
C LEU A 209 -15.35 2.41 8.57
N VAL A 210 -14.45 2.34 9.57
CA VAL A 210 -14.50 3.23 10.74
C VAL A 210 -14.20 4.67 10.34
N ALA A 211 -13.21 4.90 9.46
CA ALA A 211 -12.91 6.22 8.94
C ALA A 211 -14.09 6.79 8.15
N TRP A 212 -14.69 5.99 7.26
CA TRP A 212 -15.92 6.36 6.55
C TRP A 212 -17.06 6.72 7.51
N GLY A 213 -17.36 5.85 8.48
CA GLY A 213 -18.42 6.06 9.46
C GLY A 213 -18.21 7.33 10.30
N MET A 214 -16.98 7.58 10.76
CA MET A 214 -16.61 8.79 11.46
C MET A 214 -16.84 10.04 10.64
N LEU A 215 -16.34 10.04 9.38
CA LEU A 215 -16.50 11.18 8.47
C LEU A 215 -17.96 11.41 8.08
N ALA A 216 -18.73 10.34 7.89
CA ALA A 216 -20.17 10.42 7.62
C ALA A 216 -20.96 10.98 8.81
N ALA A 217 -20.59 10.61 10.05
CA ALA A 217 -21.20 11.14 11.27
C ALA A 217 -20.88 12.63 11.50
N LEU A 218 -19.79 13.15 10.93
CA LEU A 218 -19.39 14.56 10.95
C LEU A 218 -19.87 15.32 9.70
N ASP A 219 -20.78 14.75 8.91
CA ASP A 219 -21.32 15.32 7.67
C ASP A 219 -20.24 15.78 6.68
N VAL A 220 -19.09 15.08 6.67
CA VAL A 220 -17.98 15.36 5.75
C VAL A 220 -18.35 14.88 4.35
N ARG A 221 -18.32 15.77 3.37
CA ARG A 221 -18.55 15.41 1.95
C ARG A 221 -17.53 14.38 1.49
N PHE A 222 -17.97 13.46 0.63
CA PHE A 222 -17.13 12.40 0.09
C PHE A 222 -16.54 11.45 1.16
N ALA A 223 -17.20 11.30 2.31
CA ALA A 223 -16.74 10.45 3.42
C ALA A 223 -16.36 9.04 2.97
N PHE A 224 -17.12 8.44 2.03
CA PHE A 224 -16.82 7.11 1.48
C PHE A 224 -15.49 7.09 0.70
N VAL A 225 -15.21 8.13 -0.09
CA VAL A 225 -13.95 8.26 -0.85
C VAL A 225 -12.75 8.29 0.09
N TRP A 226 -12.86 9.05 1.19
CA TRP A 226 -11.81 9.16 2.20
C TRP A 226 -11.67 7.88 3.02
N GLY A 227 -12.77 7.20 3.31
CA GLY A 227 -12.74 5.86 3.93
C GLY A 227 -12.05 4.84 3.05
N LEU A 228 -12.32 4.86 1.74
CA LEU A 228 -11.64 4.00 0.76
C LEU A 228 -10.14 4.34 0.65
N LEU A 229 -9.78 5.61 0.67
CA LEU A 229 -8.39 6.04 0.69
C LEU A 229 -7.70 5.56 1.96
N ALA A 230 -8.36 5.65 3.11
CA ALA A 230 -7.86 5.13 4.38
C ALA A 230 -7.65 3.61 4.31
N PHE A 231 -8.59 2.85 3.73
CA PHE A 231 -8.43 1.42 3.45
C PHE A 231 -7.19 1.14 2.59
N ALA A 232 -7.07 1.82 1.44
CA ALA A 232 -5.99 1.56 0.49
C ALA A 232 -4.61 1.93 1.07
N LEU A 233 -4.48 3.12 1.66
CA LEU A 233 -3.21 3.59 2.21
C LEU A 233 -2.83 2.87 3.50
N ASN A 234 -3.78 2.27 4.24
CA ASN A 234 -3.46 1.50 5.45
C ASN A 234 -2.53 0.30 5.19
N TYR A 235 -2.38 -0.16 3.93
CA TYR A 235 -1.38 -1.17 3.58
C TYR A 235 0.07 -0.67 3.75
N ILE A 236 0.31 0.65 3.65
CA ILE A 236 1.63 1.26 3.84
C ILE A 236 1.87 1.42 5.35
N PRO A 237 2.85 0.70 5.95
CA PRO A 237 3.08 0.79 7.39
C PRO A 237 3.42 2.21 7.85
N ASN A 238 2.83 2.64 8.95
CA ASN A 238 3.06 3.92 9.67
C ASN A 238 2.78 5.21 8.87
N ILE A 239 3.11 5.27 7.59
CA ILE A 239 2.96 6.47 6.75
C ILE A 239 1.55 6.55 6.15
N GLY A 240 0.94 5.40 5.85
CA GLY A 240 -0.32 5.33 5.13
C GLY A 240 -1.49 6.02 5.85
N SER A 241 -1.61 5.85 7.15
CA SER A 241 -2.66 6.49 7.95
C SER A 241 -2.52 8.02 7.99
N VAL A 242 -1.29 8.53 8.03
CA VAL A 242 -1.02 9.99 8.01
C VAL A 242 -1.39 10.55 6.63
N LEU A 243 -0.95 9.90 5.55
CA LEU A 243 -1.30 10.32 4.19
C LEU A 243 -2.81 10.27 3.93
N ALA A 244 -3.51 9.27 4.49
CA ALA A 244 -4.95 9.14 4.35
C ALA A 244 -5.74 10.23 5.09
N ALA A 245 -5.20 10.75 6.18
CA ALA A 245 -5.84 11.79 6.99
C ALA A 245 -5.73 13.19 6.37
N LEU A 246 -4.65 13.48 5.63
CA LEU A 246 -4.37 14.81 5.11
C LEU A 246 -5.50 15.39 4.22
N PRO A 247 -5.99 14.69 3.17
CA PRO A 247 -7.00 15.25 2.29
C PRO A 247 -8.33 15.59 3.00
N PRO A 248 -8.93 14.70 3.81
CA PRO A 248 -10.17 15.02 4.50
C PRO A 248 -10.01 16.12 5.55
N ILE A 249 -8.87 16.20 6.25
CA ILE A 249 -8.59 17.29 7.20
C ILE A 249 -8.52 18.63 6.46
N ILE A 250 -7.79 18.70 5.35
CA ILE A 250 -7.70 19.90 4.52
C ILE A 250 -9.08 20.28 3.97
N GLN A 251 -9.84 19.31 3.47
CA GLN A 251 -11.18 19.55 2.99
C GLN A 251 -12.08 20.17 4.09
N VAL A 252 -12.13 19.55 5.25
CA VAL A 252 -12.98 20.01 6.37
C VAL A 252 -12.52 21.37 6.89
N LEU A 253 -11.21 21.60 6.97
CA LEU A 253 -10.66 22.91 7.35
C LEU A 253 -11.17 24.03 6.43
N VAL A 254 -11.23 23.73 5.14
CA VAL A 254 -11.64 24.67 4.09
C VAL A 254 -13.16 24.90 4.08
N PHE A 255 -13.95 23.85 4.24
CA PHE A 255 -15.40 23.88 4.02
C PHE A 255 -16.23 24.01 5.30
N ASN A 256 -15.80 23.38 6.40
CA ASN A 256 -16.54 23.31 7.65
C ASN A 256 -15.94 24.21 8.74
N GLY A 257 -14.65 24.51 8.63
CA GLY A 257 -13.92 25.37 9.57
C GLY A 257 -12.96 24.60 10.49
N PHE A 258 -12.28 25.38 11.34
CA PHE A 258 -11.18 24.89 12.18
C PHE A 258 -11.62 23.85 13.22
N TYR A 259 -12.79 24.04 13.83
CA TYR A 259 -13.29 23.14 14.89
C TYR A 259 -13.57 21.74 14.34
N ASP A 260 -14.26 21.64 13.21
CA ASP A 260 -14.59 20.36 12.58
C ASP A 260 -13.32 19.68 12.06
N ALA A 261 -12.34 20.44 11.51
CA ALA A 261 -11.06 19.91 11.12
C ALA A 261 -10.28 19.31 12.31
N LEU A 262 -10.36 19.93 13.49
CA LEU A 262 -9.76 19.39 14.71
C LEU A 262 -10.43 18.08 15.16
N LEU A 263 -11.76 17.98 15.03
CA LEU A 263 -12.49 16.74 15.32
C LEU A 263 -12.10 15.62 14.37
N VAL A 264 -11.97 15.91 13.06
CA VAL A 264 -11.53 14.95 12.06
C VAL A 264 -10.08 14.50 12.35
N LEU A 265 -9.18 15.43 12.65
CA LEU A 265 -7.80 15.12 13.05
C LEU A 265 -7.77 14.20 14.29
N ALA A 266 -8.51 14.56 15.35
CA ALA A 266 -8.59 13.74 16.56
C ALA A 266 -9.14 12.34 16.27
N GLY A 267 -10.14 12.23 15.42
CA GLY A 267 -10.70 10.95 14.97
C GLY A 267 -9.68 10.08 14.24
N TYR A 268 -8.94 10.65 13.28
CA TYR A 268 -7.87 9.90 12.58
C TYR A 268 -6.73 9.50 13.52
N LEU A 269 -6.35 10.36 14.47
CA LEU A 269 -5.35 10.01 15.49
C LEU A 269 -5.85 8.86 16.37
N LEU A 270 -7.11 8.84 16.77
CA LEU A 270 -7.71 7.76 17.55
C LEU A 270 -7.77 6.46 16.73
N ILE A 271 -8.21 6.53 15.47
CA ILE A 271 -8.22 5.39 14.56
C ILE A 271 -6.81 4.80 14.43
N ASN A 272 -5.80 5.64 14.17
CA ASN A 272 -4.42 5.19 14.03
C ASN A 272 -3.86 4.60 15.34
N LEU A 273 -4.17 5.21 16.49
CA LEU A 273 -3.78 4.68 17.79
C LEU A 273 -4.38 3.28 18.04
N VAL A 274 -5.69 3.14 17.84
CA VAL A 274 -6.40 1.89 18.11
C VAL A 274 -6.03 0.81 17.10
N PHE A 275 -6.18 1.08 15.79
CA PHE A 275 -5.98 0.08 14.75
C PHE A 275 -4.51 -0.12 14.40
N GLY A 276 -3.74 0.95 14.20
CA GLY A 276 -2.34 0.87 13.80
C GLY A 276 -1.40 0.47 14.93
N ASN A 277 -1.56 1.07 16.12
CA ASN A 277 -0.58 0.90 17.20
C ASN A 277 -0.98 -0.17 18.24
N ILE A 278 -2.28 -0.47 18.40
CA ILE A 278 -2.73 -1.44 19.41
C ILE A 278 -3.22 -2.74 18.77
N LEU A 279 -4.18 -2.64 17.84
CA LEU A 279 -4.87 -3.81 17.29
C LEU A 279 -3.99 -4.56 16.29
N GLU A 280 -3.37 -3.86 15.37
CA GLU A 280 -2.51 -4.46 14.34
C GLU A 280 -1.37 -5.28 14.95
N PRO A 281 -0.56 -4.77 15.90
CA PRO A 281 0.48 -5.57 16.54
C PRO A 281 -0.05 -6.76 17.37
N ARG A 282 -1.24 -6.61 17.98
CA ARG A 282 -1.85 -7.70 18.76
C ARG A 282 -2.38 -8.82 17.88
N ILE A 283 -3.03 -8.48 16.74
CA ILE A 283 -3.61 -9.47 15.83
C ILE A 283 -2.54 -10.13 14.97
N MET A 284 -1.59 -9.36 14.46
CA MET A 284 -0.48 -9.90 13.67
C MET A 284 0.49 -10.73 14.52
N GLY A 285 0.51 -10.51 15.84
CA GLY A 285 1.26 -11.29 16.79
C GLY A 285 2.76 -11.28 16.54
N ARG A 286 3.44 -12.37 16.99
CA ARG A 286 4.89 -12.57 16.83
C ARG A 286 5.29 -13.09 15.44
N GLY A 287 4.35 -13.15 14.49
CA GLY A 287 4.45 -13.96 13.26
C GLY A 287 5.35 -13.43 12.14
N LEU A 288 5.66 -12.14 12.10
CA LEU A 288 6.42 -11.60 10.96
C LEU A 288 7.94 -11.76 11.10
N GLY A 289 8.44 -11.82 12.34
CA GLY A 289 9.87 -12.00 12.62
C GLY A 289 10.78 -10.91 12.00
N LEU A 290 10.24 -9.75 11.64
CA LEU A 290 10.96 -8.59 11.14
C LEU A 290 11.05 -7.51 12.21
N SER A 291 12.20 -6.84 12.32
CA SER A 291 12.32 -5.67 13.19
C SER A 291 11.57 -4.46 12.63
N THR A 292 11.07 -3.57 13.50
CA THR A 292 10.35 -2.36 13.07
C THR A 292 11.20 -1.47 12.16
N LEU A 293 12.50 -1.38 12.42
CA LEU A 293 13.44 -0.64 11.57
C LEU A 293 13.51 -1.26 10.16
N VAL A 294 13.57 -2.59 10.08
CA VAL A 294 13.61 -3.30 8.79
C VAL A 294 12.32 -3.08 8.02
N VAL A 295 11.15 -3.09 8.68
CA VAL A 295 9.87 -2.76 8.03
C VAL A 295 9.91 -1.35 7.44
N PHE A 296 10.42 -0.36 8.18
CA PHE A 296 10.55 1.01 7.68
C PHE A 296 11.55 1.13 6.51
N LEU A 297 12.73 0.53 6.64
CA LEU A 297 13.74 0.54 5.56
C LEU A 297 13.25 -0.21 4.32
N SER A 298 12.52 -1.31 4.50
CA SER A 298 11.96 -2.08 3.39
C SER A 298 10.95 -1.25 2.57
N LEU A 299 10.16 -0.41 3.22
CA LEU A 299 9.22 0.49 2.56
C LEU A 299 9.95 1.47 1.65
N ILE A 300 11.04 2.09 2.13
CA ILE A 300 11.86 3.00 1.33
C ILE A 300 12.54 2.25 0.19
N PHE A 301 13.14 1.09 0.49
CA PHE A 301 13.86 0.28 -0.49
C PHE A 301 12.96 -0.20 -1.63
N TRP A 302 11.83 -0.84 -1.31
CA TRP A 302 10.91 -1.35 -2.33
C TRP A 302 10.20 -0.22 -3.08
N GLY A 303 9.90 0.89 -2.39
CA GLY A 303 9.35 2.09 -3.02
C GLY A 303 10.31 2.73 -4.02
N TRP A 304 11.62 2.76 -3.70
CA TRP A 304 12.64 3.24 -4.62
C TRP A 304 12.88 2.28 -5.79
N LEU A 305 12.90 0.97 -5.53
CA LEU A 305 13.24 -0.06 -6.52
C LEU A 305 12.10 -0.30 -7.51
N LEU A 306 10.87 -0.45 -7.02
CA LEU A 306 9.71 -0.90 -7.78
C LEU A 306 8.57 0.13 -7.83
N GLY A 307 8.76 1.32 -7.22
CA GLY A 307 7.78 2.40 -7.23
C GLY A 307 6.74 2.35 -6.09
N PRO A 308 5.82 3.35 -6.05
CA PRO A 308 4.91 3.57 -4.90
C PRO A 308 3.97 2.39 -4.61
N VAL A 309 3.52 1.67 -5.63
CA VAL A 309 2.65 0.49 -5.45
C VAL A 309 3.36 -0.60 -4.64
N SER A 310 4.67 -0.74 -4.79
CA SER A 310 5.46 -1.75 -4.08
C SER A 310 5.66 -1.42 -2.60
N MET A 311 5.41 -0.19 -2.17
CA MET A 311 5.37 0.15 -0.75
C MET A 311 4.26 -0.62 -0.02
N LEU A 312 3.13 -0.88 -0.69
CA LEU A 312 2.03 -1.69 -0.15
C LEU A 312 2.47 -3.14 0.12
N LEU A 313 3.43 -3.62 -0.66
CA LEU A 313 3.92 -5.00 -0.64
C LEU A 313 5.30 -5.14 0.03
N SER A 314 5.81 -4.07 0.64
CA SER A 314 7.16 -4.03 1.20
C SER A 314 7.42 -5.12 2.25
N VAL A 315 6.47 -5.34 3.16
CA VAL A 315 6.56 -6.36 4.21
C VAL A 315 6.55 -7.78 3.62
N PRO A 316 5.57 -8.17 2.79
CA PRO A 316 5.57 -9.48 2.13
C PRO A 316 6.83 -9.76 1.32
N LEU A 317 7.28 -8.80 0.53
CA LEU A 317 8.51 -8.95 -0.27
C LEU A 317 9.74 -9.18 0.63
N THR A 318 9.84 -8.45 1.73
CA THR A 318 10.94 -8.60 2.68
C THR A 318 10.89 -9.94 3.41
N ILE A 319 9.69 -10.45 3.73
CA ILE A 319 9.52 -11.80 4.30
C ILE A 319 10.05 -12.86 3.32
N ILE A 320 9.71 -12.76 2.03
CA ILE A 320 10.18 -13.70 1.01
C ILE A 320 11.70 -13.64 0.90
N VAL A 321 12.30 -12.44 0.82
CA VAL A 321 13.76 -12.26 0.77
C VAL A 321 14.42 -12.83 2.02
N LYS A 322 13.89 -12.58 3.21
CA LYS A 322 14.41 -13.14 4.47
C LYS A 322 14.42 -14.67 4.45
N ILE A 323 13.29 -15.29 4.09
CA ILE A 323 13.17 -16.75 4.04
C ILE A 323 14.12 -17.33 2.98
N ALA A 324 14.29 -16.67 1.84
CA ALA A 324 15.26 -17.08 0.82
C ALA A 324 16.70 -17.00 1.34
N LEU A 325 17.07 -15.95 2.08
CA LEU A 325 18.38 -15.80 2.71
C LEU A 325 18.64 -16.86 3.78
N GLU A 326 17.62 -17.26 4.53
CA GLU A 326 17.73 -18.34 5.54
C GLU A 326 18.16 -19.69 4.93
N GLN A 327 17.86 -19.91 3.64
CA GLN A 327 18.22 -21.15 2.93
C GLN A 327 19.66 -21.15 2.40
N THR A 328 20.36 -20.02 2.45
CA THR A 328 21.73 -19.89 1.92
C THR A 328 22.74 -19.82 3.07
N THR A 329 23.85 -20.54 2.95
CA THR A 329 24.89 -20.59 4.00
C THR A 329 25.50 -19.21 4.32
N GLY A 330 25.59 -18.31 3.31
CA GLY A 330 26.08 -16.95 3.49
C GLY A 330 25.00 -15.94 3.89
N GLY A 331 23.72 -16.24 3.66
CA GLY A 331 22.59 -15.35 3.90
C GLY A 331 22.02 -15.42 5.32
N GLN A 332 22.31 -16.49 6.06
CA GLN A 332 21.77 -16.70 7.41
C GLN A 332 22.11 -15.54 8.37
N SER A 333 23.32 -15.00 8.30
CA SER A 333 23.72 -13.85 9.12
C SER A 333 22.93 -12.59 8.78
N ILE A 334 22.62 -12.38 7.49
CA ILE A 334 21.80 -11.25 7.04
C ILE A 334 20.34 -11.47 7.46
N ALA A 335 19.83 -12.69 7.35
CA ALA A 335 18.47 -13.03 7.79
C ALA A 335 18.27 -12.78 9.30
N VAL A 336 19.30 -13.01 10.12
CA VAL A 336 19.30 -12.69 11.57
C VAL A 336 19.24 -11.17 11.78
N LEU A 337 19.96 -10.36 11.00
CA LEU A 337 19.91 -8.90 11.07
C LEU A 337 18.54 -8.35 10.72
N LEU A 338 17.81 -9.01 9.81
CA LEU A 338 16.43 -8.64 9.45
C LEU A 338 15.42 -9.02 10.54
N SER A 339 15.80 -9.89 11.48
CA SER A 339 14.91 -10.46 12.49
C SER A 339 14.81 -9.57 13.74
N ASP A 340 13.67 -9.65 14.42
CA ASP A 340 13.48 -9.09 15.75
C ASP A 340 13.97 -10.09 16.80
N LEU A 341 15.13 -9.83 17.41
CA LEU A 341 15.74 -10.71 18.42
C LEU A 341 14.99 -10.74 19.75
N ASN A 342 14.19 -9.71 20.06
CA ASN A 342 13.40 -9.64 21.31
C ASN A 342 12.15 -10.53 21.30
N LYS A 343 11.93 -11.29 20.23
CA LYS A 343 10.71 -12.08 20.03
C LYS A 343 10.97 -13.57 19.85
N ARG A 344 12.17 -14.06 20.27
CA ARG A 344 12.45 -15.49 20.38
C ARG A 344 11.95 -16.08 21.69
#